data_465ff1bea9df6d0a195e9edf926d3522
#
_entry.id   465ff1bea9df6d0a195e9edf926d3522
#
_cell.length_a   1.000
_cell.length_b   1.000
_cell.length_c   1.000
_cell.angle_alpha   90.00
_cell.angle_beta   90.00
_cell.angle_gamma   90.00
#
_symmetry.space_group_name_H-M   'P 1'
#
loop_
_entity.id
_entity.type
_entity.pdbx_description
1 polymer ?
#
loop_
_entity_poly.entity_id
_entity_poly.type
_entity_poly.pdbx_seq_one_letter_code
_entity_poly.pdbx_strand_id
1 'polypeptide(L)'
;MRANIAQQTLAILDEGQYVNGYDRKVEIGTDVQQAIRNSALYRPAELSALREKLRTEAYVGIQPTAPSSEVEAAPGRIEVTGETTLGAASRLTVAEGREDVVCLNFASAKNPGGGFLGGSQAQEESLARATGLYPCIAQMDEMYDYNRKQRSGFYSNYMIYSPDVPVIRDDEDRLLDKYYVSSFITAPAVNAGVVKERGEADDLQIESVMKERIRYILDVAVTNGHRTIVLGAYGCGVFRNEPAVVAKYFHDVLVGEGFKDSFERIVFAVYDRSAGQRTLKAFQRFLAEA
;
A
#
# COMPACT_ATOMS: atom_id res chain seq x y z
N MET A 1 -23.92 9.02 1.79
CA MET A 1 -23.18 8.91 3.07
C MET A 1 -21.67 8.99 2.81
N ARG A 2 -21.01 8.06 2.12
CA ARG A 2 -19.55 8.06 1.88
C ARG A 2 -19.01 9.27 1.12
N ALA A 3 -19.72 9.78 0.11
CA ALA A 3 -19.33 11.02 -0.57
C ALA A 3 -19.27 12.24 0.37
N ASN A 4 -20.20 12.31 1.35
CA ASN A 4 -20.17 13.38 2.37
C ASN A 4 -18.95 13.23 3.30
N ILE A 5 -18.57 11.98 3.65
CA ILE A 5 -17.36 11.72 4.45
C ILE A 5 -16.11 12.12 3.67
N ALA A 6 -16.05 11.83 2.37
CA ALA A 6 -14.96 12.27 1.51
C ALA A 6 -14.84 13.81 1.52
N GLN A 7 -15.95 14.54 1.38
CA GLN A 7 -15.94 16.00 1.45
C GLN A 7 -15.52 16.52 2.83
N GLN A 8 -15.99 15.90 3.91
CA GLN A 8 -15.55 16.25 5.26
C GLN A 8 -14.05 16.03 5.44
N THR A 9 -13.53 14.92 4.93
CA THR A 9 -12.08 14.64 4.99
C THR A 9 -11.28 15.69 4.24
N LEU A 10 -11.70 16.08 3.03
CA LEU A 10 -11.04 17.15 2.29
C LEU A 10 -11.07 18.49 3.04
N ALA A 11 -12.20 18.86 3.65
CA ALA A 11 -12.30 20.06 4.45
C ALA A 11 -11.35 20.02 5.67
N ILE A 12 -11.29 18.89 6.38
CA ILE A 12 -10.37 18.68 7.50
C ILE A 12 -8.90 18.84 7.06
N LEU A 13 -8.53 18.26 5.91
CA LEU A 13 -7.16 18.36 5.39
C LEU A 13 -6.79 19.79 4.97
N ASP A 14 -7.74 20.54 4.42
CA ASP A 14 -7.58 21.93 4.04
C ASP A 14 -7.49 22.86 5.27
N GLU A 15 -8.35 22.65 6.25
CA GLU A 15 -8.35 23.38 7.53
C GLU A 15 -7.16 22.99 8.43
N GLY A 16 -6.55 21.83 8.21
CA GLY A 16 -5.45 21.30 8.99
C GLY A 16 -5.82 20.85 10.41
N GLN A 17 -7.10 20.64 10.69
CA GLN A 17 -7.60 20.30 12.02
C GLN A 17 -8.98 19.65 11.97
N TYR A 18 -9.34 18.94 13.04
CA TYR A 18 -10.69 18.44 13.27
C TYR A 18 -11.07 18.48 14.76
N VAL A 19 -12.34 18.34 15.05
CA VAL A 19 -12.84 18.15 16.42
C VAL A 19 -13.19 16.68 16.60
N ASN A 20 -12.60 16.04 17.61
CA ASN A 20 -12.82 14.62 17.90
C ASN A 20 -14.12 14.39 18.67
N GLY A 21 -14.42 13.11 19.01
CA GLY A 21 -15.62 12.71 19.72
C GLY A 21 -15.77 13.27 21.17
N TYR A 22 -14.70 13.89 21.70
CA TYR A 22 -14.68 14.52 23.03
C TYR A 22 -14.68 16.04 22.97
N ASP A 23 -15.11 16.63 21.87
CA ASP A 23 -15.08 18.08 21.60
C ASP A 23 -13.69 18.72 21.72
N ARG A 24 -12.63 17.93 21.46
CA ARG A 24 -11.25 18.41 21.47
C ARG A 24 -10.76 18.68 20.08
N LYS A 25 -10.13 19.80 19.90
CA LYS A 25 -9.44 20.16 18.66
C LYS A 25 -8.18 19.30 18.48
N VAL A 26 -8.00 18.74 17.31
CA VAL A 26 -6.83 17.93 16.91
C VAL A 26 -6.20 18.61 15.71
N GLU A 27 -4.98 19.10 15.87
CA GLU A 27 -4.18 19.75 14.82
C GLU A 27 -3.43 18.68 14.02
N ILE A 28 -3.55 18.74 12.70
CA ILE A 28 -2.89 17.80 11.76
C ILE A 28 -2.18 18.53 10.62
N GLY A 29 -2.37 19.86 10.50
CA GLY A 29 -1.95 20.63 9.33
C GLY A 29 -0.45 20.54 9.04
N THR A 30 0.39 20.55 10.07
CA THR A 30 1.84 20.43 9.90
C THR A 30 2.21 19.10 9.26
N ASP A 31 1.66 17.98 9.77
CA ASP A 31 1.98 16.64 9.28
C ASP A 31 1.39 16.39 7.88
N VAL A 32 0.17 16.90 7.61
CA VAL A 32 -0.42 16.86 6.26
C VAL A 32 0.50 17.56 5.25
N GLN A 33 0.92 18.78 5.56
CA GLN A 33 1.80 19.56 4.68
C GLN A 33 3.18 18.90 4.51
N GLN A 34 3.69 18.27 5.56
CA GLN A 34 4.95 17.55 5.51
C GLN A 34 4.84 16.28 4.65
N ALA A 35 3.77 15.49 4.82
CA ALA A 35 3.50 14.32 4.00
C ALA A 35 3.38 14.69 2.50
N ILE A 36 2.66 15.77 2.17
CA ILE A 36 2.54 16.27 0.80
C ILE A 36 3.91 16.63 0.23
N ARG A 37 4.72 17.44 0.93
CA ARG A 37 6.03 17.88 0.45
C ARG A 37 7.03 16.74 0.28
N ASN A 38 6.98 15.75 1.17
CA ASN A 38 7.92 14.64 1.18
C ASN A 38 7.47 13.46 0.31
N SER A 39 6.26 13.52 -0.27
CA SER A 39 5.81 12.51 -1.23
C SER A 39 6.68 12.55 -2.49
N ALA A 40 7.10 11.37 -2.95
CA ALA A 40 8.00 11.19 -4.07
C ALA A 40 7.38 10.31 -5.16
N LEU A 41 7.55 10.73 -6.41
CA LEU A 41 7.20 9.93 -7.58
C LEU A 41 8.40 9.09 -8.00
N TYR A 42 8.20 7.78 -8.08
CA TYR A 42 9.16 6.85 -8.66
C TYR A 42 8.76 6.52 -10.09
N ARG A 43 9.60 6.91 -11.04
CA ARG A 43 9.42 6.60 -12.47
C ARG A 43 9.91 5.19 -12.78
N PRO A 44 9.40 4.53 -13.83
CA PRO A 44 9.86 3.18 -14.21
C PRO A 44 11.38 3.04 -14.36
N ALA A 45 12.05 4.04 -14.96
CA ALA A 45 13.51 4.03 -15.09
C ALA A 45 14.24 4.16 -13.73
N GLU A 46 13.69 4.97 -12.81
CA GLU A 46 14.24 5.14 -11.47
C GLU A 46 14.08 3.85 -10.64
N LEU A 47 12.94 3.17 -10.75
CA LEU A 47 12.71 1.87 -10.11
C LEU A 47 13.66 0.79 -10.64
N SER A 48 13.89 0.77 -11.96
CA SER A 48 14.86 -0.16 -12.56
C SER A 48 16.28 0.10 -12.05
N ALA A 49 16.70 1.36 -11.99
CA ALA A 49 18.02 1.76 -11.47
C ALA A 49 18.14 1.46 -9.96
N LEU A 50 17.09 1.72 -9.19
CA LEU A 50 17.02 1.40 -7.75
C LEU A 50 17.24 -0.09 -7.51
N ARG A 51 16.53 -0.93 -8.25
CA ARG A 51 16.65 -2.39 -8.14
C ARG A 51 18.05 -2.88 -8.46
N GLU A 52 18.67 -2.34 -9.52
CA GLU A 52 20.04 -2.71 -9.88
C GLU A 52 21.03 -2.30 -8.78
N LYS A 53 20.86 -1.12 -8.21
CA LYS A 53 21.67 -0.65 -7.07
C LYS A 53 21.54 -1.60 -5.88
N LEU A 54 20.32 -1.94 -5.44
CA LEU A 54 20.09 -2.82 -4.29
C LEU A 54 20.65 -4.24 -4.52
N ARG A 55 20.54 -4.76 -5.74
CA ARG A 55 21.17 -6.05 -6.11
C ARG A 55 22.68 -6.01 -5.99
N THR A 56 23.30 -4.93 -6.43
CA THR A 56 24.76 -4.74 -6.37
C THR A 56 25.23 -4.60 -4.93
N GLU A 57 24.52 -3.83 -4.11
CA GLU A 57 24.83 -3.64 -2.67
C GLU A 57 24.69 -4.96 -1.88
N ALA A 58 23.63 -5.74 -2.14
CA ALA A 58 23.48 -7.07 -1.54
C ALA A 58 24.61 -8.04 -1.92
N TYR A 59 25.11 -7.97 -3.16
CA TYR A 59 26.23 -8.77 -3.62
C TYR A 59 27.57 -8.37 -2.98
N VAL A 60 27.74 -7.09 -2.63
CA VAL A 60 28.98 -6.56 -1.96
C VAL A 60 29.00 -6.86 -0.46
N GLY A 61 27.97 -7.49 0.10
CA GLY A 61 27.98 -7.98 1.49
C GLY A 61 27.80 -6.87 2.56
N ILE A 62 27.12 -5.78 2.22
CA ILE A 62 26.70 -4.79 3.22
C ILE A 62 25.53 -5.41 4.00
N GLN A 63 25.87 -6.02 5.14
CA GLN A 63 24.88 -6.45 6.11
C GLN A 63 24.09 -5.22 6.60
N PRO A 64 22.77 -5.25 6.69
CA PRO A 64 22.02 -4.18 7.34
C PRO A 64 22.52 -4.05 8.77
N THR A 65 22.84 -2.84 9.18
CA THR A 65 23.24 -2.54 10.58
C THR A 65 22.13 -3.00 11.52
N ALA A 66 22.49 -3.89 12.44
CA ALA A 66 21.57 -4.45 13.42
C ALA A 66 20.88 -3.37 14.25
N PRO A 67 19.57 -3.48 14.52
CA PRO A 67 18.86 -2.54 15.37
C PRO A 67 19.31 -2.67 16.83
N SER A 68 19.48 -1.53 17.49
CA SER A 68 19.77 -1.43 18.91
C SER A 68 18.49 -1.51 19.74
N SER A 69 17.84 -2.67 19.84
CA SER A 69 16.87 -2.96 20.92
C SER A 69 16.63 -4.46 21.02
N GLU A 70 16.68 -4.97 22.25
CA GLU A 70 16.64 -6.37 22.65
C GLU A 70 15.21 -6.98 22.58
N VAL A 71 14.60 -7.01 21.39
CA VAL A 71 13.51 -7.94 21.10
C VAL A 71 13.83 -8.56 19.74
N GLU A 72 14.48 -9.74 19.79
CA GLU A 72 14.72 -10.57 18.61
C GLU A 72 13.39 -11.06 18.04
N ALA A 73 12.71 -10.22 17.26
CA ALA A 73 11.74 -10.72 16.30
C ALA A 73 12.54 -11.40 15.17
N ALA A 74 12.32 -12.69 14.95
CA ALA A 74 12.96 -13.40 13.84
C ALA A 74 12.70 -12.62 12.54
N PRO A 75 13.75 -12.28 11.75
CA PRO A 75 13.57 -11.53 10.52
C PRO A 75 12.65 -12.29 9.56
N GLY A 76 11.84 -11.57 8.80
CA GLY A 76 11.00 -12.15 7.76
C GLY A 76 9.69 -12.75 8.23
N ARG A 77 9.16 -12.40 9.41
CA ARG A 77 7.87 -12.92 9.88
C ARG A 77 6.72 -12.45 8.97
N ILE A 78 6.10 -13.41 8.30
CA ILE A 78 4.89 -13.19 7.49
C ILE A 78 3.67 -13.58 8.33
N GLU A 79 2.63 -12.73 8.32
CA GLU A 79 1.32 -13.05 8.87
C GLU A 79 0.20 -12.68 7.90
N VAL A 80 -0.88 -13.46 7.89
CA VAL A 80 -2.07 -13.21 7.07
C VAL A 80 -3.26 -13.03 8.00
N THR A 81 -3.85 -11.84 7.98
CA THR A 81 -4.96 -11.46 8.85
C THR A 81 -6.22 -11.11 8.07
N GLY A 82 -7.37 -11.17 8.71
CA GLY A 82 -8.66 -10.70 8.17
C GLY A 82 -8.91 -9.21 8.37
N GLU A 83 -7.90 -8.44 8.78
CA GLU A 83 -7.99 -7.00 9.03
C GLU A 83 -8.11 -6.21 7.72
N THR A 84 -8.56 -4.97 7.83
CA THR A 84 -8.34 -3.97 6.78
C THR A 84 -6.90 -3.48 6.81
N THR A 85 -6.47 -2.77 5.78
CA THR A 85 -5.15 -2.13 5.76
C THR A 85 -4.97 -1.17 6.93
N LEU A 86 -5.98 -0.33 7.23
CA LEU A 86 -5.91 0.61 8.36
C LEU A 86 -6.02 -0.07 9.71
N GLY A 87 -6.79 -1.17 9.83
CA GLY A 87 -6.82 -2.00 11.03
C GLY A 87 -5.44 -2.56 11.37
N ALA A 88 -4.76 -3.14 10.38
CA ALA A 88 -3.39 -3.62 10.54
C ALA A 88 -2.40 -2.49 10.85
N ALA A 89 -2.48 -1.35 10.15
CA ALA A 89 -1.65 -0.18 10.39
C ALA A 89 -1.83 0.35 11.83
N SER A 90 -3.08 0.48 12.28
CA SER A 90 -3.40 0.92 13.66
C SER A 90 -2.84 -0.04 14.70
N ARG A 91 -2.99 -1.34 14.51
CA ARG A 91 -2.44 -2.35 15.42
C ARG A 91 -0.92 -2.23 15.51
N LEU A 92 -0.25 -2.19 14.37
CA LEU A 92 1.22 -2.12 14.33
C LEU A 92 1.76 -0.79 14.89
N THR A 93 1.17 0.34 14.49
CA THR A 93 1.67 1.67 14.89
C THR A 93 1.22 2.05 16.30
N VAL A 94 -0.07 1.86 16.64
CA VAL A 94 -0.61 2.36 17.93
C VAL A 94 -0.47 1.32 19.03
N ALA A 95 -0.83 0.05 18.77
CA ALA A 95 -0.83 -0.96 19.80
C ALA A 95 0.57 -1.59 20.02
N GLU A 96 1.32 -1.80 18.93
CA GLU A 96 2.67 -2.40 19.00
C GLU A 96 3.80 -1.34 19.02
N GLY A 97 3.48 -0.05 18.80
CA GLY A 97 4.44 1.07 18.89
C GLY A 97 5.49 1.12 17.78
N ARG A 98 5.18 0.55 16.59
CA ARG A 98 6.12 0.56 15.46
C ARG A 98 6.05 1.90 14.72
N GLU A 99 7.20 2.47 14.42
CA GLU A 99 7.35 3.75 13.73
C GLU A 99 7.68 3.58 12.23
N ASP A 100 8.00 2.36 11.78
CA ASP A 100 8.51 2.02 10.47
C ASP A 100 7.46 1.40 9.52
N VAL A 101 6.17 1.61 9.80
CA VAL A 101 5.07 0.97 9.07
C VAL A 101 4.82 1.64 7.73
N VAL A 102 4.83 0.85 6.65
CA VAL A 102 4.39 1.27 5.32
C VAL A 102 3.26 0.38 4.80
N CYS A 103 2.24 0.97 4.21
CA CYS A 103 1.08 0.27 3.67
C CYS A 103 1.04 0.36 2.14
N LEU A 104 0.72 -0.74 1.46
CA LEU A 104 0.46 -0.71 0.03
C LEU A 104 -0.96 -0.19 -0.23
N ASN A 105 -1.07 0.90 -0.99
CA ASN A 105 -2.31 1.39 -1.58
C ASN A 105 -2.54 0.71 -2.94
N PHE A 106 -3.65 -0.04 -3.07
CA PHE A 106 -4.05 -0.75 -4.29
C PHE A 106 -4.66 0.24 -5.28
N ALA A 107 -3.80 1.01 -5.93
CA ALA A 107 -4.16 2.23 -6.61
C ALA A 107 -5.00 2.04 -7.88
N SER A 108 -5.93 2.95 -8.11
CA SER A 108 -6.38 3.27 -9.44
C SER A 108 -5.21 3.84 -10.25
N ALA A 109 -4.96 3.29 -11.44
CA ALA A 109 -3.89 3.79 -12.29
C ALA A 109 -4.16 5.18 -12.90
N LYS A 110 -5.43 5.58 -13.00
CA LYS A 110 -5.87 6.74 -13.79
C LYS A 110 -6.46 7.88 -12.96
N ASN A 111 -6.93 7.59 -11.75
CA ASN A 111 -7.63 8.56 -10.91
C ASN A 111 -7.06 8.49 -9.49
N PRO A 112 -6.42 9.55 -8.98
CA PRO A 112 -5.93 9.56 -7.60
C PRO A 112 -7.10 9.35 -6.63
N GLY A 113 -6.94 8.43 -5.67
CA GLY A 113 -7.98 8.08 -4.72
C GLY A 113 -9.17 7.32 -5.31
N GLY A 114 -9.04 6.81 -6.56
CA GLY A 114 -10.10 6.08 -7.23
C GLY A 114 -11.38 6.91 -7.39
N GLY A 115 -12.51 6.33 -6.99
CA GLY A 115 -13.82 6.97 -7.00
C GLY A 115 -14.31 7.48 -5.65
N PHE A 116 -13.39 7.78 -4.68
CA PHE A 116 -13.80 8.10 -3.30
C PHE A 116 -14.67 9.34 -3.18
N LEU A 117 -14.46 10.36 -4.04
CA LEU A 117 -15.29 11.57 -4.07
C LEU A 117 -16.76 11.27 -4.42
N GLY A 118 -17.00 10.26 -5.26
CA GLY A 118 -18.33 9.77 -5.61
C GLY A 118 -18.90 8.76 -4.60
N GLY A 119 -18.16 8.40 -3.56
CA GLY A 119 -18.59 7.45 -2.54
C GLY A 119 -18.35 5.98 -2.90
N SER A 120 -17.52 5.69 -3.89
CA SER A 120 -17.05 4.33 -4.19
C SER A 120 -16.33 3.71 -2.99
N GLN A 121 -16.30 2.39 -2.94
CA GLN A 121 -15.69 1.65 -1.84
C GLN A 121 -14.86 0.49 -2.36
N ALA A 122 -13.56 0.68 -2.30
CA ALA A 122 -12.54 -0.35 -2.34
C ALA A 122 -11.42 0.10 -1.37
N GLN A 123 -10.30 -0.56 -1.37
CA GLN A 123 -9.22 -0.28 -0.42
C GLN A 123 -8.68 1.16 -0.58
N GLU A 124 -8.35 1.61 -1.80
CA GLU A 124 -7.86 2.97 -2.05
C GLU A 124 -8.87 4.04 -1.62
N GLU A 125 -10.16 3.85 -1.95
CA GLU A 125 -11.20 4.81 -1.56
C GLU A 125 -11.37 4.90 -0.04
N SER A 126 -11.19 3.79 0.68
CA SER A 126 -11.21 3.78 2.15
C SER A 126 -10.00 4.52 2.72
N LEU A 127 -8.81 4.30 2.17
CA LEU A 127 -7.60 5.04 2.54
C LEU A 127 -7.76 6.55 2.28
N ALA A 128 -8.24 6.93 1.10
CA ALA A 128 -8.44 8.35 0.75
C ALA A 128 -9.48 9.06 1.64
N ARG A 129 -10.50 8.33 2.15
CA ARG A 129 -11.47 8.90 3.11
C ARG A 129 -10.93 9.02 4.52
N ALA A 130 -10.02 8.14 4.91
CA ALA A 130 -9.60 8.02 6.30
C ALA A 130 -8.26 8.70 6.61
N THR A 131 -7.54 9.18 5.59
CA THR A 131 -6.17 9.67 5.73
C THR A 131 -5.88 10.93 4.94
N GLY A 132 -4.73 11.54 5.19
CA GLY A 132 -4.15 12.60 4.39
C GLY A 132 -3.54 12.15 3.05
N LEU A 133 -3.80 10.93 2.57
CA LEU A 133 -3.15 10.37 1.39
C LEU A 133 -3.55 11.07 0.08
N TYR A 134 -4.81 11.48 -0.05
CA TYR A 134 -5.31 12.05 -1.31
C TYR A 134 -4.48 13.24 -1.82
N PRO A 135 -4.23 14.31 -1.06
CA PRO A 135 -3.40 15.42 -1.55
C PRO A 135 -1.96 15.01 -1.85
N CYS A 136 -1.41 14.00 -1.18
CA CYS A 136 -0.07 13.47 -1.47
C CYS A 136 0.01 12.89 -2.87
N ILE A 137 -1.00 12.12 -3.28
CA ILE A 137 -1.02 11.43 -4.57
C ILE A 137 -1.62 12.28 -5.70
N ALA A 138 -2.55 13.18 -5.38
CA ALA A 138 -3.23 14.00 -6.37
C ALA A 138 -2.32 15.01 -7.09
N GLN A 139 -1.22 15.41 -6.45
CA GLN A 139 -0.20 16.29 -7.05
C GLN A 139 0.72 15.57 -8.07
N MET A 140 0.64 14.24 -8.16
CA MET A 140 1.52 13.42 -9.01
C MET A 140 0.92 13.18 -10.40
N ASP A 141 0.55 14.25 -11.09
CA ASP A 141 -0.12 14.24 -12.39
C ASP A 141 0.60 13.38 -13.45
N GLU A 142 1.94 13.36 -13.44
CA GLU A 142 2.75 12.61 -14.41
C GLU A 142 2.36 11.14 -14.47
N MET A 143 2.18 10.47 -13.31
CA MET A 143 1.77 9.06 -13.24
C MET A 143 0.38 8.86 -13.83
N TYR A 144 -0.58 9.68 -13.43
CA TYR A 144 -1.98 9.53 -13.83
C TYR A 144 -2.18 9.88 -15.29
N ASP A 145 -1.55 10.95 -15.79
CA ASP A 145 -1.58 11.35 -17.19
C ASP A 145 -0.93 10.31 -18.10
N TYR A 146 0.20 9.75 -17.68
CA TYR A 146 0.84 8.67 -18.41
C TYR A 146 -0.13 7.47 -18.55
N ASN A 147 -0.70 7.01 -17.44
CA ASN A 147 -1.61 5.87 -17.43
C ASN A 147 -2.95 6.13 -18.15
N ARG A 148 -3.46 7.38 -18.16
CA ARG A 148 -4.66 7.74 -18.95
C ARG A 148 -4.41 7.61 -20.45
N LYS A 149 -3.20 7.93 -20.92
CA LYS A 149 -2.80 7.80 -22.32
C LYS A 149 -2.57 6.35 -22.73
N GLN A 150 -2.25 5.47 -21.78
CA GLN A 150 -2.09 4.04 -22.06
C GLN A 150 -3.43 3.38 -22.32
N ARG A 151 -3.50 2.58 -23.39
CA ARG A 151 -4.70 1.79 -23.71
C ARG A 151 -4.68 0.40 -23.06
N SER A 152 -3.50 -0.07 -22.65
CA SER A 152 -3.30 -1.40 -22.07
C SER A 152 -3.77 -1.49 -20.62
N GLY A 153 -4.32 -2.65 -20.23
CA GLY A 153 -4.64 -2.99 -18.86
C GLY A 153 -3.40 -3.29 -17.98
N PHE A 154 -2.21 -3.34 -18.57
CA PHE A 154 -0.97 -3.48 -17.79
C PHE A 154 -0.64 -2.24 -16.97
N TYR A 155 -1.03 -1.06 -17.43
CA TYR A 155 -0.60 0.22 -16.87
C TYR A 155 0.94 0.33 -16.80
N SER A 156 1.44 1.29 -16.05
CA SER A 156 2.89 1.49 -15.87
C SER A 156 3.37 1.03 -14.51
N ASN A 157 4.69 0.96 -14.34
CA ASN A 157 5.34 0.72 -13.05
C ASN A 157 5.57 2.01 -12.23
N TYR A 158 4.99 3.16 -12.62
CA TYR A 158 5.02 4.34 -11.76
C TYR A 158 4.49 4.02 -10.38
N MET A 159 5.15 4.54 -9.35
CA MET A 159 4.74 4.44 -7.95
C MET A 159 4.88 5.77 -7.25
N ILE A 160 4.07 6.00 -6.22
CA ILE A 160 4.19 7.18 -5.35
C ILE A 160 4.47 6.67 -3.95
N TYR A 161 5.52 7.19 -3.33
CA TYR A 161 5.79 7.00 -1.92
C TYR A 161 5.33 8.24 -1.15
N SER A 162 4.50 8.06 -0.13
CA SER A 162 3.98 9.14 0.72
C SER A 162 4.31 8.81 2.18
N PRO A 163 5.33 9.46 2.78
CA PRO A 163 5.73 9.22 4.17
C PRO A 163 4.80 9.89 5.17
N ASP A 164 4.67 9.28 6.34
CA ASP A 164 4.09 9.84 7.56
C ASP A 164 2.73 10.52 7.36
N VAL A 165 1.87 9.89 6.57
CA VAL A 165 0.54 10.40 6.25
C VAL A 165 -0.38 10.27 7.46
N PRO A 166 -1.02 11.35 7.94
CA PRO A 166 -1.98 11.29 9.04
C PRO A 166 -3.17 10.39 8.73
N VAL A 167 -3.46 9.46 9.63
CA VAL A 167 -4.67 8.62 9.64
C VAL A 167 -5.62 9.21 10.67
N ILE A 168 -6.76 9.72 10.21
CA ILE A 168 -7.69 10.50 11.02
C ILE A 168 -9.02 9.81 11.30
N ARG A 169 -9.31 8.67 10.62
CA ARG A 169 -10.54 7.91 10.81
C ARG A 169 -10.25 6.42 10.97
N ASP A 170 -11.17 5.76 11.67
CA ASP A 170 -11.22 4.31 11.76
C ASP A 170 -11.99 3.66 10.57
N ASP A 171 -12.14 2.33 10.60
CA ASP A 171 -12.81 1.55 9.57
C ASP A 171 -14.34 1.80 9.50
N GLU A 172 -14.93 2.40 10.51
CA GLU A 172 -16.32 2.83 10.57
C GLU A 172 -16.50 4.30 10.14
N ASP A 173 -15.48 4.90 9.53
CA ASP A 173 -15.46 6.30 9.09
C ASP A 173 -15.55 7.33 10.26
N ARG A 174 -15.36 6.93 11.54
CA ARG A 174 -15.38 7.84 12.70
C ARG A 174 -14.03 8.52 12.87
N LEU A 175 -14.04 9.80 13.23
CA LEU A 175 -12.83 10.55 13.56
C LEU A 175 -12.15 9.96 14.80
N LEU A 176 -10.84 9.78 14.72
CA LEU A 176 -10.02 9.26 15.83
C LEU A 176 -9.85 10.33 16.91
N ASP A 177 -9.79 9.91 18.18
CA ASP A 177 -9.51 10.80 19.29
C ASP A 177 -8.10 11.40 19.21
N LYS A 178 -7.15 10.60 18.73
CA LYS A 178 -5.78 10.97 18.40
C LYS A 178 -5.43 10.28 17.09
N TYR A 179 -5.03 11.06 16.09
CA TYR A 179 -4.51 10.50 14.84
C TYR A 179 -3.15 9.82 15.06
N TYR A 180 -2.79 8.96 14.15
CA TYR A 180 -1.44 8.40 14.02
C TYR A 180 -0.96 8.61 12.59
N VAL A 181 0.33 8.38 12.34
CA VAL A 181 0.89 8.45 10.99
C VAL A 181 1.26 7.07 10.47
N SER A 182 1.14 6.88 9.18
CA SER A 182 1.65 5.70 8.47
C SER A 182 2.13 6.11 7.09
N SER A 183 3.14 5.43 6.57
CA SER A 183 3.60 5.68 5.21
C SER A 183 2.82 4.84 4.21
N PHE A 184 2.75 5.29 2.95
CA PHE A 184 2.04 4.58 1.89
C PHE A 184 2.87 4.49 0.61
N ILE A 185 2.78 3.31 -0.05
CA ILE A 185 3.25 3.10 -1.42
C ILE A 185 2.01 2.95 -2.29
N THR A 186 1.79 3.88 -3.19
CA THR A 186 0.68 3.88 -4.15
C THR A 186 1.14 3.27 -5.46
N ALA A 187 0.63 2.09 -5.79
CA ALA A 187 1.02 1.34 -6.98
C ALA A 187 -0.20 0.63 -7.61
N PRO A 188 -0.46 0.79 -8.93
CA PRO A 188 -1.54 0.08 -9.60
C PRO A 188 -1.14 -1.36 -9.91
N ALA A 189 -2.01 -2.33 -9.65
CA ALA A 189 -1.87 -3.69 -10.17
C ALA A 189 -2.17 -3.76 -11.66
N VAL A 190 -1.76 -4.85 -12.32
CA VAL A 190 -2.28 -5.17 -13.65
C VAL A 190 -3.79 -5.36 -13.58
N ASN A 191 -4.54 -4.76 -14.50
CA ASN A 191 -5.96 -5.02 -14.68
C ASN A 191 -6.13 -6.30 -15.53
N ALA A 192 -6.00 -7.45 -14.88
CA ALA A 192 -6.04 -8.76 -15.54
C ALA A 192 -7.38 -8.98 -16.29
N GLY A 193 -8.49 -8.44 -15.77
CA GLY A 193 -9.77 -8.50 -16.44
C GLY A 193 -9.73 -7.83 -17.81
N VAL A 194 -9.23 -6.62 -17.91
CA VAL A 194 -9.10 -5.89 -19.19
C VAL A 194 -8.09 -6.54 -20.12
N VAL A 195 -6.93 -6.96 -19.60
CA VAL A 195 -5.87 -7.62 -20.41
C VAL A 195 -6.43 -8.87 -21.08
N LYS A 196 -7.13 -9.72 -20.31
CA LYS A 196 -7.71 -10.97 -20.82
C LYS A 196 -8.90 -10.73 -21.78
N GLU A 197 -9.82 -9.82 -21.44
CA GLU A 197 -10.95 -9.47 -22.30
C GLU A 197 -10.53 -8.94 -23.66
N ARG A 198 -9.39 -8.26 -23.75
CA ARG A 198 -8.84 -7.70 -24.98
C ARG A 198 -7.84 -8.62 -25.69
N GLY A 199 -7.47 -9.74 -25.08
CA GLY A 199 -6.44 -10.61 -25.62
C GLY A 199 -5.06 -9.92 -25.73
N GLU A 200 -4.77 -8.98 -24.81
CA GLU A 200 -3.52 -8.21 -24.86
C GLU A 200 -2.29 -9.07 -24.52
N ALA A 201 -2.47 -10.08 -23.68
CA ALA A 201 -1.37 -10.93 -23.21
C ALA A 201 -1.90 -12.24 -22.58
N ASP A 202 -1.00 -13.19 -22.38
CA ASP A 202 -1.24 -14.43 -21.66
C ASP A 202 -0.97 -14.30 -20.14
N ASP A 203 -1.23 -15.38 -19.41
CA ASP A 203 -1.04 -15.41 -17.95
C ASP A 203 0.44 -15.29 -17.54
N LEU A 204 1.39 -15.75 -18.37
CA LEU A 204 2.83 -15.65 -18.08
C LEU A 204 3.32 -14.20 -18.15
N GLN A 205 2.79 -13.43 -19.09
CA GLN A 205 3.11 -12.01 -19.23
C GLN A 205 2.52 -11.21 -18.06
N ILE A 206 1.29 -11.52 -17.63
CA ILE A 206 0.68 -10.93 -16.43
C ILE A 206 1.51 -11.24 -15.18
N GLU A 207 1.92 -12.50 -15.02
CA GLU A 207 2.80 -12.95 -13.92
C GLU A 207 4.10 -12.16 -13.88
N SER A 208 4.78 -12.06 -15.03
CA SER A 208 6.07 -11.37 -15.14
C SER A 208 5.96 -9.90 -14.67
N VAL A 209 4.94 -9.17 -15.16
CA VAL A 209 4.72 -7.77 -14.79
C VAL A 209 4.31 -7.61 -13.34
N MET A 210 3.44 -8.50 -12.82
CA MET A 210 3.00 -8.44 -11.43
C MET A 210 4.16 -8.72 -10.47
N LYS A 211 4.99 -9.72 -10.74
CA LYS A 211 6.17 -10.03 -9.91
C LYS A 211 7.20 -8.91 -9.95
N GLU A 212 7.46 -8.32 -11.13
CA GLU A 212 8.33 -7.16 -11.24
C GLU A 212 7.81 -5.98 -10.38
N ARG A 213 6.51 -5.72 -10.43
CA ARG A 213 5.87 -4.64 -9.66
C ARG A 213 5.92 -4.90 -8.16
N ILE A 214 5.73 -6.14 -7.72
CA ILE A 214 5.90 -6.54 -6.33
C ILE A 214 7.34 -6.28 -5.87
N ARG A 215 8.35 -6.63 -6.67
CA ARG A 215 9.76 -6.34 -6.35
C ARG A 215 9.99 -4.85 -6.15
N TYR A 216 9.48 -4.00 -7.06
CA TYR A 216 9.62 -2.54 -6.94
C TYR A 216 8.92 -1.98 -5.70
N ILE A 217 7.75 -2.50 -5.32
CA ILE A 217 7.06 -2.11 -4.07
C ILE A 217 7.97 -2.39 -2.87
N LEU A 218 8.57 -3.58 -2.81
CA LEU A 218 9.47 -3.97 -1.73
C LEU A 218 10.77 -3.16 -1.74
N ASP A 219 11.35 -2.91 -2.91
CA ASP A 219 12.55 -2.07 -3.08
C ASP A 219 12.30 -0.63 -2.58
N VAL A 220 11.15 -0.04 -2.92
CA VAL A 220 10.76 1.29 -2.43
C VAL A 220 10.59 1.30 -0.91
N ALA A 221 9.97 0.27 -0.33
CA ALA A 221 9.81 0.17 1.11
C ALA A 221 11.18 0.12 1.83
N VAL A 222 12.06 -0.78 1.39
CA VAL A 222 13.40 -0.96 1.97
C VAL A 222 14.26 0.31 1.85
N THR A 223 14.24 0.93 0.66
CA THR A 223 15.04 2.16 0.40
C THR A 223 14.60 3.33 1.28
N ASN A 224 13.33 3.38 1.66
CA ASN A 224 12.80 4.40 2.57
C ASN A 224 12.87 3.98 4.06
N GLY A 225 13.60 2.91 4.38
CA GLY A 225 13.90 2.52 5.77
C GLY A 225 12.80 1.71 6.45
N HIS A 226 11.78 1.26 5.71
CA HIS A 226 10.71 0.46 6.29
C HIS A 226 11.11 -1.00 6.47
N ARG A 227 10.90 -1.51 7.67
CA ARG A 227 11.08 -2.92 8.02
C ARG A 227 9.75 -3.61 8.33
N THR A 228 8.66 -2.85 8.38
CA THR A 228 7.29 -3.32 8.58
C THR A 228 6.42 -2.90 7.41
N ILE A 229 5.88 -3.88 6.68
CA ILE A 229 5.05 -3.62 5.50
C ILE A 229 3.67 -4.28 5.62
N VAL A 230 2.62 -3.52 5.31
CA VAL A 230 1.24 -4.02 5.19
C VAL A 230 0.89 -4.17 3.71
N LEU A 231 0.72 -5.40 3.30
CA LEU A 231 0.31 -5.84 1.97
C LEU A 231 -1.13 -6.39 2.02
N GLY A 232 -1.61 -6.97 0.92
CA GLY A 232 -2.92 -7.61 0.89
C GLY A 232 -3.30 -8.17 -0.47
N ALA A 233 -4.59 -8.28 -0.76
CA ALA A 233 -5.14 -8.87 -1.98
C ALA A 233 -5.01 -7.92 -3.19
N TYR A 234 -3.78 -7.62 -3.57
CA TYR A 234 -3.39 -6.64 -4.58
C TYR A 234 -3.98 -6.92 -5.95
N GLY A 235 -4.89 -6.04 -6.40
CA GLY A 235 -5.56 -6.17 -7.68
C GLY A 235 -6.64 -7.27 -7.76
N CYS A 236 -6.98 -7.95 -6.66
CA CYS A 236 -7.95 -9.04 -6.65
C CYS A 236 -9.43 -8.58 -6.70
N GLY A 237 -9.70 -7.30 -6.55
CA GLY A 237 -11.04 -6.73 -6.64
C GLY A 237 -11.42 -6.40 -8.09
N VAL A 238 -11.58 -5.10 -8.37
CA VAL A 238 -12.02 -4.57 -9.68
C VAL A 238 -11.13 -5.01 -10.86
N PHE A 239 -9.84 -5.22 -10.61
CA PHE A 239 -8.87 -5.66 -11.63
C PHE A 239 -8.89 -7.17 -11.90
N ARG A 240 -9.70 -7.95 -11.15
CA ARG A 240 -9.98 -9.37 -11.38
C ARG A 240 -8.74 -10.26 -11.47
N ASN A 241 -7.67 -9.94 -10.74
CA ASN A 241 -6.60 -10.91 -10.54
C ASN A 241 -7.09 -12.03 -9.62
N GLU A 242 -6.73 -13.28 -9.93
CA GLU A 242 -7.12 -14.42 -9.11
C GLU A 242 -6.35 -14.43 -7.78
N PRO A 243 -7.03 -14.45 -6.61
CA PRO A 243 -6.37 -14.33 -5.31
C PRO A 243 -5.29 -15.37 -5.04
N ALA A 244 -5.51 -16.65 -5.42
CA ALA A 244 -4.52 -17.71 -5.23
C ALA A 244 -3.26 -17.47 -6.08
N VAL A 245 -3.42 -16.91 -7.27
CA VAL A 245 -2.33 -16.59 -8.19
C VAL A 245 -1.52 -15.40 -7.65
N VAL A 246 -2.19 -14.35 -7.17
CA VAL A 246 -1.52 -13.18 -6.56
C VAL A 246 -0.79 -13.56 -5.28
N ALA A 247 -1.41 -14.38 -4.42
CA ALA A 247 -0.76 -14.90 -3.22
C ALA A 247 0.52 -15.71 -3.57
N LYS A 248 0.46 -16.51 -4.64
CA LYS A 248 1.64 -17.22 -5.15
C LYS A 248 2.71 -16.26 -5.66
N TYR A 249 2.37 -15.19 -6.35
CA TYR A 249 3.36 -14.18 -6.80
C TYR A 249 4.10 -13.54 -5.62
N PHE A 250 3.38 -13.18 -4.56
CA PHE A 250 4.00 -12.68 -3.34
C PHE A 250 4.90 -13.74 -2.69
N HIS A 251 4.44 -14.98 -2.58
CA HIS A 251 5.25 -16.06 -2.05
C HIS A 251 6.56 -16.25 -2.85
N ASP A 252 6.46 -16.32 -4.17
CA ASP A 252 7.61 -16.52 -5.04
C ASP A 252 8.65 -15.41 -4.87
N VAL A 253 8.20 -14.14 -4.74
CA VAL A 253 9.11 -13.01 -4.54
C VAL A 253 9.63 -12.95 -3.11
N LEU A 254 8.76 -13.03 -2.11
CA LEU A 254 9.18 -12.90 -0.71
C LEU A 254 10.04 -14.07 -0.24
N VAL A 255 9.61 -15.29 -0.51
CA VAL A 255 10.26 -16.52 -0.04
C VAL A 255 11.23 -17.06 -1.09
N GLY A 256 10.76 -17.21 -2.33
CA GLY A 256 11.56 -17.80 -3.40
C GLY A 256 12.77 -16.95 -3.80
N GLU A 257 12.66 -15.63 -3.74
CA GLU A 257 13.75 -14.68 -4.06
C GLU A 257 14.40 -14.08 -2.81
N GLY A 258 13.92 -14.40 -1.59
CA GLY A 258 14.54 -14.00 -0.33
C GLY A 258 14.22 -12.58 0.14
N PHE A 259 13.25 -11.87 -0.48
CA PHE A 259 12.90 -10.50 -0.06
C PHE A 259 12.37 -10.40 1.36
N LYS A 260 11.80 -11.48 1.91
CA LYS A 260 11.28 -11.49 3.28
C LYS A 260 12.34 -11.09 4.32
N ASP A 261 13.60 -11.44 4.06
CA ASP A 261 14.71 -11.18 4.98
C ASP A 261 15.08 -9.68 5.09
N SER A 262 14.54 -8.86 4.20
CA SER A 262 14.67 -7.39 4.27
C SER A 262 13.70 -6.74 5.25
N PHE A 263 12.74 -7.50 5.78
CA PHE A 263 11.70 -7.00 6.69
C PHE A 263 11.73 -7.74 8.02
N GLU A 264 11.30 -7.07 9.07
CA GLU A 264 11.02 -7.70 10.37
C GLU A 264 9.60 -8.27 10.39
N ARG A 265 8.68 -7.54 9.75
CA ARG A 265 7.26 -7.88 9.75
C ARG A 265 6.64 -7.62 8.39
N ILE A 266 5.95 -8.62 7.87
CA ILE A 266 5.15 -8.55 6.64
C ILE A 266 3.74 -8.98 6.99
N VAL A 267 2.77 -8.07 6.87
CA VAL A 267 1.36 -8.34 7.18
C VAL A 267 0.55 -8.31 5.91
N PHE A 268 -0.10 -9.42 5.58
CA PHE A 268 -1.14 -9.46 4.55
C PHE A 268 -2.49 -9.20 5.20
N ALA A 269 -2.95 -7.96 5.13
CA ALA A 269 -4.28 -7.55 5.58
C ALA A 269 -5.31 -7.87 4.47
N VAL A 270 -6.01 -8.99 4.61
CA VAL A 270 -6.94 -9.51 3.60
C VAL A 270 -8.35 -9.48 4.13
N TYR A 271 -8.99 -8.32 3.98
CA TYR A 271 -10.36 -8.10 4.44
C TYR A 271 -11.37 -8.75 3.49
N ASP A 272 -11.87 -9.92 3.88
CA ASP A 272 -12.80 -10.71 3.07
C ASP A 272 -14.07 -11.03 3.87
N ARG A 273 -15.16 -10.31 3.57
CA ARG A 273 -16.50 -10.53 4.17
C ARG A 273 -17.35 -11.58 3.45
N SER A 274 -16.84 -12.22 2.40
CA SER A 274 -17.58 -13.28 1.73
C SER A 274 -17.79 -14.47 2.66
N ALA A 275 -18.94 -15.15 2.55
CA ALA A 275 -19.27 -16.29 3.42
C ALA A 275 -18.22 -17.42 3.38
N GLY A 276 -17.51 -17.56 2.26
CA GLY A 276 -16.46 -18.58 2.09
C GLY A 276 -15.06 -18.11 2.42
N GLN A 277 -14.83 -16.80 2.59
CA GLN A 277 -13.52 -16.16 2.79
C GLN A 277 -12.46 -16.67 1.82
N ARG A 278 -12.83 -16.78 0.54
CA ARG A 278 -11.97 -17.40 -0.49
C ARG A 278 -10.66 -16.66 -0.68
N THR A 279 -10.70 -15.34 -0.66
CA THR A 279 -9.51 -14.50 -0.82
C THR A 279 -8.59 -14.67 0.39
N LEU A 280 -9.10 -14.55 1.62
CA LEU A 280 -8.34 -14.76 2.84
C LEU A 280 -7.68 -16.14 2.88
N LYS A 281 -8.45 -17.20 2.62
CA LYS A 281 -7.95 -18.59 2.60
C LYS A 281 -6.88 -18.83 1.53
N ALA A 282 -7.00 -18.18 0.37
CA ALA A 282 -5.99 -18.27 -0.67
C ALA A 282 -4.65 -17.69 -0.19
N PHE A 283 -4.66 -16.53 0.45
CA PHE A 283 -3.45 -15.92 1.01
C PHE A 283 -2.89 -16.74 2.17
N GLN A 284 -3.72 -17.22 3.09
CA GLN A 284 -3.29 -18.09 4.19
C GLN A 284 -2.60 -19.34 3.69
N ARG A 285 -3.13 -19.99 2.65
CA ARG A 285 -2.57 -21.23 2.07
C ARG A 285 -1.13 -21.05 1.57
N PHE A 286 -0.79 -19.90 0.99
CA PHE A 286 0.53 -19.68 0.39
C PHE A 286 1.52 -18.98 1.31
N LEU A 287 1.04 -18.25 2.34
CA LEU A 287 1.86 -17.28 3.05
C LEU A 287 1.85 -17.46 4.58
N ALA A 288 0.89 -18.20 5.18
CA ALA A 288 0.82 -18.31 6.63
C ALA A 288 1.89 -19.20 7.26
N GLU A 289 2.54 -20.06 6.46
CA GLU A 289 3.60 -20.99 6.91
C GLU A 289 4.96 -20.70 6.22
N ALA A 290 5.12 -19.49 5.64
CA ALA A 290 6.25 -19.11 4.79
C ALA A 290 7.39 -18.39 5.54
#